data_26b96fb785ac845b9a72efef90f02111
#
_entry.id   26b96fb785ac845b9a72efef90f02111
#
_cell.length_a   1.000
_cell.length_b   1.000
_cell.length_c   1.000
_cell.angle_alpha   90.00
_cell.angle_beta   90.00
_cell.angle_gamma   90.00
#
_symmetry.space_group_name_H-M   'P 1'
#
loop_
_entity.id
_entity.type
_entity.pdbx_description
1 polymer ?
#
loop_
_entity_poly.entity_id
_entity_poly.type
_entity_poly.pdbx_seq_one_letter_code
_entity_poly.pdbx_strand_id
1 'polypeptide(L)'
;VTNVNALVQTLETTNLRNKVGAMYVFTLNADQIEKLKAYDKAVAVSFMSNENNGDRLFPFDKKHYNWSVDNYGPIWIPKAGVTITIDTSNINLYKRIIGVYENNQLEVKNGQIVINGKATTTYTFKQNYYWAMGDNRHNSEDSRMWGFVPEDHIVGKPLFIWFSTKEGSMAKGINWNRIFKSASVD
;
A
#
# COMPACT_ATOMS: atom_id res chain seq x y z
N VAL A 1 11.37 6.42 11.37
CA VAL A 1 10.65 6.67 12.64
C VAL A 1 11.00 8.07 13.07
N THR A 2 10.06 9.00 12.94
CA THR A 2 10.26 10.40 13.32
C THR A 2 10.33 10.47 14.85
N ASN A 3 11.46 10.91 15.38
CA ASN A 3 11.62 11.07 16.82
C ASN A 3 10.78 12.28 17.26
N VAL A 4 9.73 12.07 18.04
CA VAL A 4 8.83 13.12 18.53
C VAL A 4 9.59 14.19 19.34
N ASN A 5 10.63 13.80 20.09
CA ASN A 5 11.44 14.74 20.83
C ASN A 5 12.24 15.67 19.89
N ALA A 6 12.72 15.15 18.75
CA ALA A 6 13.38 15.97 17.73
C ALA A 6 12.36 16.90 17.03
N LEU A 7 11.14 16.43 16.81
CA LEU A 7 10.03 17.22 16.29
C LEU A 7 9.69 18.39 17.24
N VAL A 8 9.54 18.09 18.52
CA VAL A 8 9.27 19.08 19.57
C VAL A 8 10.39 20.13 19.64
N GLN A 9 11.66 19.71 19.64
CA GLN A 9 12.81 20.63 19.58
C GLN A 9 12.80 21.49 18.31
N THR A 10 12.45 20.92 17.16
CA THR A 10 12.34 21.67 15.90
C THR A 10 11.23 22.74 15.99
N LEU A 11 10.09 22.41 16.61
CA LEU A 11 8.99 23.34 16.82
C LEU A 11 9.39 24.47 17.79
N GLU A 12 10.18 24.18 18.81
CA GLU A 12 10.70 25.19 19.75
C GLU A 12 11.73 26.14 19.11
N THR A 13 12.68 25.61 18.34
CA THR A 13 13.76 26.38 17.72
C THR A 13 13.29 27.26 16.56
N THR A 14 12.21 26.87 15.86
CA THR A 14 11.70 27.63 14.69
C THR A 14 10.73 28.74 15.03
N ASN A 15 10.47 29.00 16.32
CA ASN A 15 9.55 30.07 16.75
C ASN A 15 8.17 30.01 16.10
N LEU A 16 7.69 28.78 15.85
CA LEU A 16 6.42 28.52 15.17
C LEU A 16 5.20 28.92 16.01
N ARG A 17 5.38 29.17 17.31
CA ARG A 17 4.34 29.68 18.23
C ARG A 17 3.63 30.94 17.73
N ASN A 18 4.29 31.72 16.88
CA ASN A 18 3.76 33.01 16.38
C ASN A 18 3.16 32.91 14.97
N LYS A 19 3.17 31.72 14.32
CA LYS A 19 2.52 31.55 13.02
C LYS A 19 1.09 31.00 13.20
N VAL A 20 0.18 31.89 13.42
CA VAL A 20 -1.26 31.61 13.41
C VAL A 20 -1.62 31.01 12.04
N GLY A 21 -2.16 29.77 12.02
CA GLY A 21 -2.65 29.11 10.82
C GLY A 21 -1.64 28.23 10.06
N ALA A 22 -0.46 27.94 10.59
CA ALA A 22 0.44 26.97 9.97
C ALA A 22 -0.04 25.54 10.25
N MET A 23 -0.27 24.76 9.19
CA MET A 23 -0.62 23.34 9.27
C MET A 23 0.60 22.50 8.87
N TYR A 24 0.89 21.48 9.68
CA TYR A 24 1.95 20.52 9.41
C TYR A 24 1.37 19.13 9.34
N VAL A 25 1.82 18.31 8.39
CA VAL A 25 1.38 16.93 8.21
C VAL A 25 2.51 16.00 8.62
N PHE A 26 2.22 15.06 9.54
CA PHE A 26 3.16 14.08 10.04
C PHE A 26 2.53 12.69 10.03
N THR A 27 3.36 11.66 9.83
CA THR A 27 2.98 10.27 10.06
C THR A 27 3.40 9.89 11.47
N LEU A 28 2.43 9.70 12.36
CA LEU A 28 2.64 9.43 13.78
C LEU A 28 1.86 8.17 14.19
N ASN A 29 2.42 7.41 15.14
CA ASN A 29 1.68 6.35 15.82
C ASN A 29 0.87 6.92 17.01
N ALA A 30 0.02 6.08 17.64
CA ALA A 30 -0.87 6.50 18.73
C ALA A 30 -0.10 7.13 19.92
N ASP A 31 1.01 6.51 20.35
CA ASP A 31 1.82 6.99 21.47
C ASP A 31 2.46 8.36 21.18
N GLN A 32 2.84 8.56 19.90
CA GLN A 32 3.42 9.83 19.45
C GLN A 32 2.37 10.95 19.42
N ILE A 33 1.14 10.63 19.04
CA ILE A 33 0.01 11.56 19.05
C ILE A 33 -0.29 12.01 20.48
N GLU A 34 -0.37 11.08 21.43
CA GLU A 34 -0.64 11.41 22.84
C GLU A 34 0.48 12.28 23.46
N LYS A 35 1.74 11.98 23.14
CA LYS A 35 2.88 12.82 23.58
C LYS A 35 2.82 14.22 22.98
N LEU A 36 2.43 14.36 21.71
CA LEU A 36 2.30 15.64 21.05
C LEU A 36 1.15 16.47 21.66
N LYS A 37 0.01 15.84 21.94
CA LYS A 37 -1.13 16.51 22.63
C LYS A 37 -0.79 16.96 24.05
N ALA A 38 0.01 16.15 24.76
CA ALA A 38 0.42 16.47 26.12
C ALA A 38 1.45 17.61 26.19
N TYR A 39 2.22 17.83 25.11
CA TYR A 39 3.27 18.85 25.06
C TYR A 39 2.71 20.28 25.02
N ASP A 40 1.69 20.52 24.21
CA ASP A 40 1.02 21.83 24.14
C ASP A 40 -0.48 21.65 23.97
N LYS A 41 -1.25 22.06 24.98
CA LYS A 41 -2.72 21.98 24.96
C LYS A 41 -3.38 22.86 23.89
N ALA A 42 -2.62 23.79 23.31
CA ALA A 42 -3.08 24.65 22.22
C ALA A 42 -2.92 24.03 20.83
N VAL A 43 -2.23 22.87 20.72
CA VAL A 43 -2.07 22.14 19.45
C VAL A 43 -3.32 21.33 19.15
N ALA A 44 -4.02 21.72 18.10
CA ALA A 44 -5.10 20.90 17.56
C ALA A 44 -4.50 19.80 16.67
N VAL A 45 -4.65 18.53 17.09
CA VAL A 45 -4.26 17.37 16.29
C VAL A 45 -5.51 16.78 15.66
N SER A 46 -5.59 16.82 14.35
CA SER A 46 -6.68 16.20 13.59
C SER A 46 -6.14 15.11 12.68
N PHE A 47 -6.92 14.08 12.48
CA PHE A 47 -6.63 13.04 11.52
C PHE A 47 -6.94 13.56 10.10
N MET A 48 -5.98 13.41 9.19
CA MET A 48 -6.17 13.76 7.78
C MET A 48 -6.54 12.48 7.02
N SER A 49 -7.81 12.31 6.69
CA SER A 49 -8.25 11.20 5.84
C SER A 49 -8.04 11.53 4.36
N ASN A 50 -7.50 10.57 3.60
CA ASN A 50 -7.34 10.67 2.15
C ASN A 50 -8.53 10.03 1.42
N GLU A 51 -9.74 10.54 1.65
CA GLU A 51 -10.95 9.99 1.03
C GLU A 51 -11.01 10.22 -0.50
N ASN A 52 -10.27 11.19 -1.02
CA ASN A 52 -10.37 11.64 -2.42
C ASN A 52 -9.40 10.97 -3.40
N ASN A 53 -8.55 10.03 -2.99
CA ASN A 53 -7.54 9.42 -3.87
C ASN A 53 -8.03 8.22 -4.70
N GLY A 54 -9.34 7.97 -4.78
CA GLY A 54 -9.91 6.79 -5.42
C GLY A 54 -9.63 6.64 -6.93
N ASP A 55 -9.29 7.73 -7.65
CA ASP A 55 -8.98 7.65 -9.09
C ASP A 55 -7.62 6.98 -9.39
N ARG A 56 -6.73 6.93 -8.40
CA ARG A 56 -5.41 6.31 -8.51
C ARG A 56 -5.33 4.94 -7.87
N LEU A 57 -6.45 4.47 -7.26
CA LEU A 57 -6.50 3.20 -6.58
C LEU A 57 -6.99 2.10 -7.51
N PHE A 58 -6.35 0.95 -7.42
CA PHE A 58 -6.83 -0.26 -8.05
C PHE A 58 -8.26 -0.60 -7.51
N PRO A 59 -9.20 -1.04 -8.33
CA PRO A 59 -9.11 -1.42 -9.74
C PRO A 59 -9.39 -0.27 -10.74
N PHE A 60 -9.24 1.01 -10.35
CA PHE A 60 -9.48 2.21 -11.16
C PHE A 60 -10.94 2.33 -11.64
N ASP A 61 -11.86 1.89 -10.80
CA ASP A 61 -13.29 1.83 -11.08
C ASP A 61 -14.11 2.32 -9.88
N LYS A 62 -14.17 3.63 -9.72
CA LYS A 62 -14.93 4.28 -8.64
C LYS A 62 -16.42 3.99 -8.68
N LYS A 63 -16.96 3.65 -9.85
CA LYS A 63 -18.39 3.37 -10.00
C LYS A 63 -18.81 2.15 -9.19
N HIS A 64 -17.95 1.10 -9.19
CA HIS A 64 -18.23 -0.16 -8.51
C HIS A 64 -17.48 -0.30 -7.18
N TYR A 65 -16.35 0.42 -7.00
CA TYR A 65 -15.47 0.32 -5.84
C TYR A 65 -15.15 1.70 -5.28
N ASN A 66 -15.97 2.17 -4.34
CA ASN A 66 -15.76 3.46 -3.68
C ASN A 66 -14.74 3.32 -2.54
N TRP A 67 -13.53 2.86 -2.88
CA TRP A 67 -12.45 2.66 -1.94
C TRP A 67 -11.55 3.90 -1.82
N SER A 68 -10.95 4.07 -0.66
CA SER A 68 -9.92 5.06 -0.38
C SER A 68 -8.66 4.40 0.18
N VAL A 69 -7.57 5.15 0.35
CA VAL A 69 -6.35 4.63 0.99
C VAL A 69 -6.63 4.12 2.41
N ASP A 70 -7.53 4.80 3.12
CA ASP A 70 -7.87 4.51 4.52
C ASP A 70 -9.01 3.47 4.65
N ASN A 71 -9.92 3.42 3.66
CA ASN A 71 -11.05 2.48 3.60
C ASN A 71 -10.98 1.67 2.31
N TYR A 72 -10.14 0.63 2.31
CA TYR A 72 -9.90 -0.21 1.15
C TYR A 72 -10.48 -1.62 1.33
N GLY A 73 -11.24 -2.09 0.36
CA GLY A 73 -11.82 -3.44 0.36
C GLY A 73 -13.30 -3.47 0.81
N PRO A 74 -13.83 -4.67 1.06
CA PRO A 74 -13.14 -5.96 1.04
C PRO A 74 -12.70 -6.38 -0.35
N ILE A 75 -11.58 -7.09 -0.46
CA ILE A 75 -11.07 -7.65 -1.71
C ILE A 75 -10.82 -9.16 -1.55
N TRP A 76 -11.32 -9.94 -2.52
CA TRP A 76 -11.08 -11.37 -2.56
C TRP A 76 -9.80 -11.65 -3.37
N ILE A 77 -8.87 -12.42 -2.78
CA ILE A 77 -7.57 -12.73 -3.38
C ILE A 77 -7.66 -14.04 -4.12
N PRO A 78 -7.37 -14.08 -5.44
CA PRO A 78 -7.47 -15.27 -6.26
C PRO A 78 -6.51 -16.39 -5.86
N LYS A 79 -6.97 -17.64 -6.00
CA LYS A 79 -6.19 -18.85 -5.75
C LYS A 79 -6.25 -19.77 -6.96
N ALA A 80 -5.15 -20.46 -7.24
CA ALA A 80 -5.04 -21.46 -8.30
C ALA A 80 -6.18 -22.49 -8.24
N GLY A 81 -6.78 -22.79 -9.39
CA GLY A 81 -7.86 -23.77 -9.56
C GLY A 81 -9.24 -23.29 -9.11
N VAL A 82 -9.36 -22.11 -8.51
CA VAL A 82 -10.67 -21.57 -8.11
C VAL A 82 -11.33 -20.90 -9.31
N THR A 83 -12.61 -21.22 -9.54
CA THR A 83 -13.45 -20.60 -10.57
C THR A 83 -14.36 -19.56 -9.95
N ILE A 84 -14.42 -18.39 -10.56
CA ILE A 84 -15.32 -17.31 -10.17
C ILE A 84 -16.26 -16.94 -11.32
N THR A 85 -17.36 -16.30 -10.97
CA THR A 85 -18.20 -15.60 -11.94
C THR A 85 -17.57 -14.25 -12.27
N ILE A 86 -17.48 -13.93 -13.56
CA ILE A 86 -16.99 -12.64 -14.05
C ILE A 86 -18.06 -11.94 -14.86
N ASP A 87 -18.17 -10.63 -14.63
CA ASP A 87 -19.09 -9.75 -15.36
C ASP A 87 -18.49 -8.33 -15.47
N THR A 88 -19.24 -7.41 -16.04
CA THR A 88 -18.78 -6.02 -16.24
C THR A 88 -18.58 -5.24 -14.95
N SER A 89 -19.15 -5.69 -13.82
CA SER A 89 -19.01 -5.04 -12.52
C SER A 89 -17.71 -5.41 -11.82
N ASN A 90 -17.20 -6.62 -12.05
CA ASN A 90 -16.00 -7.12 -11.36
C ASN A 90 -14.78 -7.36 -12.26
N ILE A 91 -14.92 -7.31 -13.58
CA ILE A 91 -13.83 -7.60 -14.50
C ILE A 91 -12.61 -6.68 -14.30
N ASN A 92 -12.81 -5.45 -13.84
CA ASN A 92 -11.72 -4.52 -13.58
C ASN A 92 -10.76 -4.99 -12.48
N LEU A 93 -11.23 -5.82 -11.53
CA LEU A 93 -10.35 -6.50 -10.57
C LEU A 93 -9.44 -7.53 -11.23
N TYR A 94 -9.93 -8.22 -12.27
CA TYR A 94 -9.27 -9.43 -12.78
C TYR A 94 -8.68 -9.26 -14.19
N LYS A 95 -8.95 -8.14 -14.87
CA LYS A 95 -8.50 -7.94 -16.26
C LYS A 95 -7.00 -8.08 -16.44
N ARG A 96 -6.19 -7.57 -15.47
CA ARG A 96 -4.72 -7.69 -15.51
C ARG A 96 -4.25 -9.11 -15.24
N ILE A 97 -4.93 -9.81 -14.33
CA ILE A 97 -4.70 -11.23 -14.07
C ILE A 97 -4.93 -12.02 -15.34
N ILE A 98 -6.12 -11.92 -15.90
CA ILE A 98 -6.54 -12.72 -17.05
C ILE A 98 -5.70 -12.40 -18.28
N GLY A 99 -5.55 -11.10 -18.59
CA GLY A 99 -4.91 -10.66 -19.83
C GLY A 99 -3.39 -10.71 -19.78
N VAL A 100 -2.79 -10.21 -18.70
CA VAL A 100 -1.33 -10.04 -18.61
C VAL A 100 -0.67 -11.22 -17.94
N TYR A 101 -1.07 -11.54 -16.70
CA TYR A 101 -0.36 -12.54 -15.91
C TYR A 101 -0.66 -13.98 -16.38
N GLU A 102 -1.85 -14.24 -16.88
CA GLU A 102 -2.23 -15.55 -17.37
C GLU A 102 -2.30 -15.68 -18.90
N ASN A 103 -1.85 -14.64 -19.59
CA ASN A 103 -1.59 -14.63 -21.05
C ASN A 103 -2.84 -14.97 -21.91
N ASN A 104 -4.00 -14.38 -21.58
CA ASN A 104 -5.20 -14.55 -22.38
C ASN A 104 -5.53 -13.27 -23.16
N GLN A 105 -6.18 -13.42 -24.30
CA GLN A 105 -6.81 -12.30 -24.99
C GLN A 105 -8.14 -12.00 -24.31
N LEU A 106 -8.23 -10.83 -23.64
CA LEU A 106 -9.43 -10.38 -22.94
C LEU A 106 -10.04 -9.18 -23.66
N GLU A 107 -11.30 -9.27 -23.99
CA GLU A 107 -12.09 -8.20 -24.58
C GLU A 107 -13.42 -8.07 -23.85
N VAL A 108 -13.95 -6.84 -23.78
CA VAL A 108 -15.33 -6.59 -23.34
C VAL A 108 -16.08 -5.99 -24.53
N LYS A 109 -17.01 -6.75 -25.07
CA LYS A 109 -17.80 -6.35 -26.26
C LYS A 109 -19.29 -6.40 -25.92
N ASN A 110 -19.98 -5.29 -26.13
CA ASN A 110 -21.44 -5.20 -25.91
C ASN A 110 -21.88 -5.69 -24.52
N GLY A 111 -21.09 -5.42 -23.48
CA GLY A 111 -21.36 -5.88 -22.12
C GLY A 111 -21.04 -7.35 -21.84
N GLN A 112 -20.49 -8.07 -22.83
CA GLN A 112 -20.06 -9.46 -22.67
C GLN A 112 -18.54 -9.56 -22.55
N ILE A 113 -18.07 -10.45 -21.68
CA ILE A 113 -16.66 -10.75 -21.52
C ILE A 113 -16.28 -11.87 -22.48
N VAL A 114 -15.27 -11.61 -23.31
CA VAL A 114 -14.75 -12.55 -24.29
C VAL A 114 -13.31 -12.86 -23.95
N ILE A 115 -13.00 -14.13 -23.71
CA ILE A 115 -11.65 -14.61 -23.41
C ILE A 115 -11.23 -15.59 -24.52
N ASN A 116 -10.11 -15.30 -25.20
CA ASN A 116 -9.59 -16.10 -26.31
C ASN A 116 -10.64 -16.35 -27.39
N GLY A 117 -11.42 -15.32 -27.71
CA GLY A 117 -12.48 -15.38 -28.74
C GLY A 117 -13.79 -16.05 -28.31
N LYS A 118 -13.89 -16.54 -27.05
CA LYS A 118 -15.09 -17.20 -26.52
C LYS A 118 -15.76 -16.32 -25.46
N ALA A 119 -17.05 -16.04 -25.63
CA ALA A 119 -17.85 -15.40 -24.60
C ALA A 119 -17.96 -16.30 -23.35
N THR A 120 -17.72 -15.75 -22.18
CA THR A 120 -17.73 -16.50 -20.92
C THR A 120 -18.21 -15.62 -19.76
N THR A 121 -18.84 -16.26 -18.78
CA THR A 121 -19.26 -15.65 -17.52
C THR A 121 -18.46 -16.16 -16.32
N THR A 122 -17.49 -17.05 -16.55
CA THR A 122 -16.67 -17.64 -15.50
C THR A 122 -15.21 -17.63 -15.90
N TYR A 123 -14.33 -17.61 -14.88
CA TYR A 123 -12.89 -17.74 -15.07
C TYR A 123 -12.27 -18.60 -13.97
N THR A 124 -11.36 -19.50 -14.34
CA THR A 124 -10.58 -20.33 -13.42
C THR A 124 -9.14 -19.85 -13.40
N PHE A 125 -8.64 -19.45 -12.23
CA PHE A 125 -7.28 -18.94 -12.09
C PHE A 125 -6.24 -20.07 -12.21
N LYS A 126 -5.12 -19.77 -12.90
CA LYS A 126 -4.05 -20.75 -13.16
C LYS A 126 -3.01 -20.78 -12.04
N GLN A 127 -2.83 -19.67 -11.29
CA GLN A 127 -1.85 -19.55 -10.21
C GLN A 127 -2.45 -18.87 -8.99
N ASN A 128 -1.67 -18.86 -7.89
CA ASN A 128 -2.02 -18.09 -6.69
C ASN A 128 -1.67 -16.62 -6.87
N TYR A 129 -2.39 -15.78 -6.16
CA TYR A 129 -2.16 -14.35 -6.11
C TYR A 129 -2.01 -13.88 -4.67
N TYR A 130 -1.33 -12.78 -4.48
CA TYR A 130 -1.05 -12.19 -3.18
C TYR A 130 -1.42 -10.72 -3.18
N TRP A 131 -1.59 -10.18 -1.99
CA TRP A 131 -1.86 -8.77 -1.76
C TRP A 131 -0.77 -8.21 -0.86
N ALA A 132 0.09 -7.37 -1.40
CA ALA A 132 1.18 -6.76 -0.68
C ALA A 132 0.78 -5.37 -0.19
N MET A 133 1.02 -5.08 1.09
CA MET A 133 0.77 -3.76 1.67
C MET A 133 1.98 -3.30 2.46
N GLY A 134 2.44 -2.08 2.19
CA GLY A 134 3.52 -1.48 2.97
C GLY A 134 3.07 -1.08 4.36
N ASP A 135 3.93 -1.21 5.36
CA ASP A 135 3.62 -0.85 6.75
C ASP A 135 3.34 0.65 6.90
N ASN A 136 4.06 1.49 6.17
CA ASN A 136 3.77 2.92 6.09
C ASN A 136 2.65 3.17 5.06
N ARG A 137 1.41 2.98 5.48
CA ARG A 137 0.20 2.96 4.65
C ARG A 137 0.03 4.19 3.75
N HIS A 138 0.41 5.38 4.21
CA HIS A 138 0.25 6.63 3.47
C HIS A 138 1.47 6.99 2.60
N ASN A 139 2.57 6.26 2.75
CA ASN A 139 3.79 6.45 1.97
C ASN A 139 4.27 5.11 1.41
N SER A 140 3.37 4.41 0.73
CA SER A 140 3.62 3.12 0.09
C SER A 140 2.89 3.05 -1.25
N GLU A 141 3.62 2.72 -2.30
CA GLU A 141 3.07 2.29 -3.59
C GLU A 141 2.95 0.77 -3.59
N ASP A 142 1.83 0.27 -3.12
CA ASP A 142 1.57 -1.15 -2.91
C ASP A 142 0.35 -1.66 -3.71
N SER A 143 -0.15 -2.85 -3.39
CA SER A 143 -1.26 -3.48 -4.11
C SER A 143 -2.53 -2.62 -4.20
N ARG A 144 -2.71 -1.66 -3.30
CA ARG A 144 -3.81 -0.68 -3.42
C ARG A 144 -3.67 0.20 -4.66
N MET A 145 -2.44 0.36 -5.19
CA MET A 145 -2.16 1.17 -6.39
C MET A 145 -2.11 0.32 -7.66
N TRP A 146 -1.51 -0.86 -7.63
CA TRP A 146 -1.24 -1.66 -8.83
C TRP A 146 -1.92 -3.04 -8.86
N GLY A 147 -2.58 -3.47 -7.77
CA GLY A 147 -3.38 -4.68 -7.71
C GLY A 147 -2.62 -5.92 -7.22
N PHE A 148 -3.04 -7.10 -7.71
CA PHE A 148 -2.54 -8.38 -7.27
C PHE A 148 -1.10 -8.68 -7.70
N VAL A 149 -0.36 -9.39 -6.85
CA VAL A 149 0.97 -9.95 -7.14
C VAL A 149 0.79 -11.42 -7.51
N PRO A 150 1.14 -11.84 -8.72
CA PRO A 150 1.11 -13.26 -9.08
C PRO A 150 2.26 -14.01 -8.40
N GLU A 151 2.05 -15.29 -8.11
CA GLU A 151 3.01 -16.14 -7.39
C GLU A 151 4.39 -16.21 -8.05
N ASP A 152 4.43 -16.24 -9.38
CA ASP A 152 5.66 -16.28 -10.17
C ASP A 152 6.47 -14.97 -10.16
N HIS A 153 5.92 -13.89 -9.60
CA HIS A 153 6.62 -12.62 -9.37
C HIS A 153 7.25 -12.53 -7.97
N ILE A 154 7.01 -13.52 -7.10
CA ILE A 154 7.59 -13.54 -5.75
C ILE A 154 8.99 -14.13 -5.82
N VAL A 155 10.00 -13.29 -5.64
CA VAL A 155 11.41 -13.68 -5.67
C VAL A 155 11.80 -14.47 -4.41
N GLY A 156 11.29 -14.08 -3.25
CA GLY A 156 11.58 -14.74 -1.98
C GLY A 156 11.40 -13.84 -0.77
N LYS A 157 11.66 -14.42 0.39
CA LYS A 157 11.67 -13.71 1.68
C LYS A 157 13.12 -13.58 2.16
N PRO A 158 13.59 -12.37 2.55
CA PRO A 158 14.90 -12.23 3.15
C PRO A 158 14.96 -12.97 4.49
N LEU A 159 15.99 -13.78 4.70
CA LEU A 159 16.16 -14.57 5.92
C LEU A 159 17.00 -13.83 6.97
N PHE A 160 18.05 -13.17 6.53
CA PHE A 160 18.95 -12.44 7.40
C PHE A 160 19.59 -11.24 6.68
N ILE A 161 20.12 -10.31 7.45
CA ILE A 161 20.79 -9.12 6.95
C ILE A 161 22.26 -9.48 6.73
N TRP A 162 22.67 -9.61 5.47
CA TRP A 162 24.04 -9.87 5.10
C TRP A 162 24.96 -8.68 5.38
N PHE A 163 24.52 -7.47 5.05
CA PHE A 163 25.29 -6.25 5.16
C PHE A 163 24.38 -5.05 5.45
N SER A 164 24.85 -4.11 6.29
CA SER A 164 24.11 -2.91 6.62
C SER A 164 25.05 -1.74 6.84
N THR A 165 24.79 -0.63 6.13
CA THR A 165 25.53 0.63 6.27
C THR A 165 24.73 1.64 7.06
N LYS A 166 25.41 2.58 7.71
CA LYS A 166 24.75 3.72 8.36
C LYS A 166 24.24 4.68 7.29
N GLU A 167 22.97 5.05 7.38
CA GLU A 167 22.30 6.01 6.47
C GLU A 167 22.51 5.69 4.97
N GLY A 168 22.60 4.40 4.61
CA GLY A 168 22.76 3.97 3.22
C GLY A 168 24.13 4.25 2.58
N SER A 169 25.12 4.71 3.34
CA SER A 169 26.44 5.09 2.82
C SER A 169 27.57 4.33 3.50
N MET A 170 28.46 3.74 2.71
CA MET A 170 29.68 3.10 3.23
C MET A 170 30.62 4.10 3.90
N ALA A 171 30.66 5.35 3.44
CA ALA A 171 31.46 6.41 4.04
C ALA A 171 31.03 6.77 5.48
N LYS A 172 29.78 6.51 5.85
CA LYS A 172 29.23 6.70 7.20
C LYS A 172 29.45 5.51 8.14
N GLY A 173 30.02 4.43 7.61
CA GLY A 173 30.39 3.21 8.34
C GLY A 173 29.35 2.11 8.30
N ILE A 174 29.68 1.00 8.96
CA ILE A 174 28.92 -0.26 8.95
C ILE A 174 28.09 -0.38 10.23
N ASN A 175 26.87 -0.88 10.11
CA ASN A 175 26.01 -1.26 11.23
C ASN A 175 26.30 -2.70 11.66
N TRP A 176 27.39 -2.92 12.36
CA TRP A 176 27.84 -4.26 12.81
C TRP A 176 26.79 -5.00 13.63
N ASN A 177 25.99 -4.26 14.41
CA ASN A 177 24.95 -4.82 15.25
C ASN A 177 23.73 -5.36 14.49
N ARG A 178 23.64 -5.13 13.18
CA ARG A 178 22.58 -5.63 12.30
C ARG A 178 23.00 -6.80 11.42
N ILE A 179 24.31 -7.00 11.22
CA ILE A 179 24.83 -8.04 10.35
C ILE A 179 24.49 -9.41 10.95
N PHE A 180 24.07 -10.36 10.14
CA PHE A 180 23.59 -11.71 10.47
C PHE A 180 22.37 -11.77 11.40
N LYS A 181 21.72 -10.65 11.68
CA LYS A 181 20.41 -10.69 12.35
C LYS A 181 19.29 -11.06 11.38
N SER A 182 18.19 -11.57 11.94
CA SER A 182 16.97 -11.82 11.17
C SER A 182 16.55 -10.57 10.40
N ALA A 183 16.11 -10.75 9.16
CA ALA A 183 15.51 -9.69 8.36
C ALA A 183 14.00 -9.54 8.61
N SER A 184 13.41 -10.44 9.42
CA SER A 184 12.01 -10.28 9.85
C SER A 184 11.88 -9.08 10.79
N VAL A 185 10.89 -8.25 10.53
CA VAL A 185 10.43 -7.22 11.48
C VAL A 185 9.41 -7.93 12.37
N ASP A 186 9.74 -8.09 13.65
CA ASP A 186 8.80 -8.53 14.68
C ASP A 186 7.85 -7.39 15.05
#